data_ffd517d13925ee6d75cbd346292f2e20
#
_entry.id   ffd517d13925ee6d75cbd346292f2e20
#
_cell.length_a   1.000
_cell.length_b   1.000
_cell.length_c   1.000
_cell.angle_alpha   90.00
_cell.angle_beta   90.00
_cell.angle_gamma   90.00
#
_symmetry.space_group_name_H-M   'P 1'
#
loop_
_entity.id
_entity.type
_entity.pdbx_description
1 polymer ?
#
loop_
_entity_poly.entity_id
_entity_poly.type
_entity_poly.pdbx_seq_one_letter_code
_entity_poly.pdbx_strand_id
1 'polypeptide(L)'
;MAPRTDEDEQLLSSWREEALAEIDGWDFSGIADGHEEDQPPWSYTALAREVLAGAGSALDMGTGGGEVLLDLTDALPADTVATEGWPPNVPVAQRNLNPRGIDVVEYDAEAPDATMPFEADRFDVVLNRHEAYRAAEVFRVLAPGGVFLTQQVDGRDFEETQALFGGHTAYPHITLAALRTEAEEAGLVVERAEEWCGCSRFQDVGALVHYFALVPWEVPEDFGVDRYADVLLDLHRAGPARGEPITFTMRRFYLLARKPG
;
A
#
# COMPACT_ATOMS: atom_id res chain seq x y z
N MET A 1 -3.12 -38.42 -6.39
CA MET A 1 -1.87 -37.68 -6.21
C MET A 1 -0.68 -38.59 -6.33
N ALA A 2 0.31 -38.28 -7.14
CA ALA A 2 1.60 -38.96 -7.13
C ALA A 2 2.33 -38.65 -5.80
N PRO A 3 3.13 -39.58 -5.26
CA PRO A 3 3.94 -39.29 -4.08
C PRO A 3 4.93 -38.14 -4.43
N ARG A 4 5.15 -37.24 -3.45
CA ARG A 4 6.14 -36.18 -3.56
C ARG A 4 7.53 -36.78 -3.65
N THR A 5 8.40 -36.11 -4.40
CA THR A 5 9.80 -36.49 -4.53
C THR A 5 10.65 -35.89 -3.41
N ASP A 6 11.87 -36.38 -3.22
CA ASP A 6 12.82 -35.78 -2.27
C ASP A 6 13.13 -34.29 -2.64
N GLU A 7 13.12 -33.95 -3.93
CA GLU A 7 13.29 -32.58 -4.43
C GLU A 7 12.09 -31.70 -4.05
N ASP A 8 10.85 -32.21 -4.18
CA ASP A 8 9.65 -31.48 -3.74
C ASP A 8 9.73 -31.17 -2.24
N GLU A 9 10.16 -32.12 -1.40
CA GLU A 9 10.27 -31.90 0.06
C GLU A 9 11.39 -30.91 0.41
N GLN A 10 12.48 -30.84 -0.34
CA GLN A 10 13.52 -29.83 -0.18
C GLN A 10 12.99 -28.44 -0.50
N LEU A 11 12.26 -28.27 -1.61
CA LEU A 11 11.60 -27.01 -1.97
C LEU A 11 10.63 -26.56 -0.88
N LEU A 12 9.75 -27.44 -0.44
CA LEU A 12 8.79 -27.14 0.64
C LEU A 12 9.49 -26.74 1.94
N SER A 13 10.62 -27.38 2.28
CA SER A 13 11.40 -27.00 3.46
C SER A 13 11.96 -25.58 3.36
N SER A 14 12.54 -25.22 2.21
CA SER A 14 13.04 -23.86 1.95
C SER A 14 11.93 -22.82 2.02
N TRP A 15 10.76 -23.09 1.42
CA TRP A 15 9.64 -22.14 1.45
C TRP A 15 9.02 -21.97 2.85
N ARG A 16 9.09 -22.99 3.72
CA ARG A 16 8.69 -22.85 5.14
C ARG A 16 9.64 -21.90 5.89
N GLU A 17 10.94 -21.94 5.58
CA GLU A 17 11.92 -21.02 6.15
C GLU A 17 11.63 -19.59 5.73
N GLU A 18 11.33 -19.35 4.44
CA GLU A 18 10.92 -18.04 3.93
C GLU A 18 9.62 -17.51 4.55
N ALA A 19 8.63 -18.40 4.77
CA ALA A 19 7.37 -18.03 5.41
C ALA A 19 7.53 -17.61 6.89
N LEU A 20 8.63 -17.99 7.53
CA LEU A 20 8.96 -17.69 8.92
C LEU A 20 10.02 -16.61 9.08
N ALA A 21 10.48 -16.01 7.96
CA ALA A 21 11.46 -14.92 8.02
C ALA A 21 10.92 -13.76 8.87
N GLU A 22 11.81 -13.18 9.69
CA GLU A 22 11.44 -12.02 10.50
C GLU A 22 11.13 -10.83 9.57
N ILE A 23 9.96 -10.23 9.80
CA ILE A 23 9.50 -9.05 9.06
C ILE A 23 9.60 -7.85 10.00
N ASP A 24 10.34 -6.81 9.59
CA ASP A 24 10.43 -5.54 10.31
C ASP A 24 9.63 -4.46 9.56
N GLY A 25 8.41 -4.23 10.00
CA GLY A 25 7.52 -3.25 9.38
C GLY A 25 7.16 -3.59 7.92
N TRP A 26 7.22 -2.60 7.03
CA TRP A 26 6.96 -2.71 5.58
C TRP A 26 8.28 -2.85 4.80
N ASP A 27 9.23 -3.66 5.29
CA ASP A 27 10.51 -3.85 4.63
C ASP A 27 10.46 -4.99 3.61
N PHE A 28 10.41 -4.63 2.33
CA PHE A 28 10.46 -5.57 1.20
C PHE A 28 11.89 -5.88 0.72
N SER A 29 12.92 -5.40 1.42
CA SER A 29 14.31 -5.62 1.00
C SER A 29 14.71 -7.11 1.00
N GLY A 30 14.09 -7.91 1.85
CA GLY A 30 14.31 -9.36 1.93
C GLY A 30 13.97 -10.14 0.66
N ILE A 31 13.11 -9.58 -0.21
CA ILE A 31 12.71 -10.21 -1.48
C ILE A 31 13.23 -9.45 -2.72
N ALA A 32 14.02 -8.39 -2.54
CA ALA A 32 14.44 -7.49 -3.63
C ALA A 32 15.15 -8.20 -4.80
N ASP A 33 15.93 -9.24 -4.53
CA ASP A 33 16.62 -10.02 -5.58
C ASP A 33 15.68 -11.01 -6.31
N GLY A 34 14.53 -11.35 -5.71
CA GLY A 34 13.56 -12.31 -6.24
C GLY A 34 12.23 -11.71 -6.69
N HIS A 35 12.06 -10.39 -6.57
CA HIS A 35 10.80 -9.71 -6.85
C HIS A 35 11.01 -8.45 -7.71
N GLU A 36 10.19 -8.30 -8.74
CA GLU A 36 10.23 -7.18 -9.66
C GLU A 36 8.82 -6.68 -9.95
N GLU A 37 8.63 -5.36 -9.88
CA GLU A 37 7.34 -4.71 -10.15
C GLU A 37 7.44 -3.71 -11.30
N ASP A 38 6.45 -3.75 -12.19
CA ASP A 38 6.24 -2.66 -13.13
C ASP A 38 5.89 -1.37 -12.36
N GLN A 39 6.29 -0.23 -12.88
CA GLN A 39 5.97 1.06 -12.28
C GLN A 39 4.86 1.76 -13.06
N PRO A 40 3.90 2.43 -12.39
CA PRO A 40 2.90 3.24 -13.08
C PRO A 40 3.55 4.38 -13.85
N PRO A 41 2.88 4.92 -14.88
CA PRO A 41 3.43 6.00 -15.72
C PRO A 41 3.56 7.35 -15.00
N TRP A 42 3.07 7.45 -13.77
CA TRP A 42 3.23 8.63 -12.91
C TRP A 42 4.18 8.34 -11.74
N SER A 43 4.71 9.39 -11.16
CA SER A 43 5.43 9.34 -9.89
C SER A 43 4.59 10.01 -8.80
N TYR A 44 4.25 9.27 -7.74
CA TYR A 44 3.53 9.84 -6.60
C TYR A 44 4.29 11.01 -5.96
N THR A 45 5.60 10.87 -5.79
CA THR A 45 6.43 11.95 -5.23
C THR A 45 6.49 13.18 -6.12
N ALA A 46 6.44 13.02 -7.46
CA ALA A 46 6.34 14.14 -8.38
C ALA A 46 4.98 14.86 -8.27
N LEU A 47 3.88 14.10 -8.19
CA LEU A 47 2.53 14.64 -7.96
C LEU A 47 2.45 15.34 -6.59
N ALA A 48 3.03 14.75 -5.54
CA ALA A 48 3.07 15.35 -4.22
C ALA A 48 3.85 16.68 -4.22
N ARG A 49 5.01 16.74 -4.87
CA ARG A 49 5.78 17.99 -5.03
C ARG A 49 4.98 19.08 -5.76
N GLU A 50 4.22 18.70 -6.79
CA GLU A 50 3.37 19.64 -7.53
C GLU A 50 2.31 20.27 -6.62
N VAL A 51 1.59 19.47 -5.81
CA VAL A 51 0.52 19.96 -4.94
C VAL A 51 1.06 20.69 -3.70
N LEU A 52 2.25 20.32 -3.21
CA LEU A 52 2.92 21.00 -2.10
C LEU A 52 3.50 22.38 -2.49
N ALA A 53 3.65 22.65 -3.80
CA ALA A 53 4.24 23.91 -4.25
C ALA A 53 3.38 25.12 -3.83
N GLY A 54 3.91 25.91 -2.89
CA GLY A 54 3.23 27.08 -2.33
C GLY A 54 2.24 26.82 -1.20
N ALA A 55 2.12 25.55 -0.73
CA ALA A 55 1.33 25.21 0.45
C ALA A 55 1.97 25.80 1.73
N GLY A 56 1.15 26.28 2.64
CA GLY A 56 1.57 26.74 3.97
C GLY A 56 1.49 25.64 5.01
N SER A 57 0.65 24.62 4.78
CA SER A 57 0.39 23.51 5.70
C SER A 57 0.12 22.19 4.96
N ALA A 58 0.59 21.06 5.52
CA ALA A 58 0.38 19.75 4.92
C ALA A 58 0.12 18.67 5.97
N LEU A 59 -0.72 17.69 5.62
CA LEU A 59 -0.93 16.46 6.36
C LEU A 59 -0.55 15.28 5.48
N ASP A 60 0.23 14.32 6.00
CA ASP A 60 0.45 13.03 5.39
C ASP A 60 -0.26 11.94 6.20
N MET A 61 -1.19 11.23 5.57
CA MET A 61 -2.00 10.21 6.23
C MET A 61 -1.42 8.81 5.99
N GLY A 62 -1.22 8.04 7.08
CA GLY A 62 -0.64 6.71 7.02
C GLY A 62 0.79 6.75 6.53
N THR A 63 1.64 7.48 7.27
CA THR A 63 3.02 7.79 6.82
C THR A 63 3.95 6.58 6.78
N GLY A 64 3.53 5.44 7.35
CA GLY A 64 4.40 4.27 7.51
C GLY A 64 5.61 4.58 8.39
N GLY A 65 6.79 4.30 7.92
CA GLY A 65 8.05 4.71 8.59
C GLY A 65 8.47 6.16 8.28
N GLY A 66 7.71 6.88 7.44
CA GLY A 66 8.00 8.26 7.04
C GLY A 66 8.85 8.40 5.78
N GLU A 67 9.14 7.31 5.05
CA GLU A 67 10.07 7.28 3.93
C GLU A 67 9.69 8.27 2.83
N VAL A 68 8.39 8.32 2.48
CA VAL A 68 7.87 9.24 1.45
C VAL A 68 8.06 10.70 1.85
N LEU A 69 7.76 11.05 3.12
CA LEU A 69 7.98 12.41 3.61
C LEU A 69 9.47 12.77 3.66
N LEU A 70 10.34 11.81 3.97
CA LEU A 70 11.79 12.02 3.95
C LEU A 70 12.29 12.39 2.55
N ASP A 71 11.75 11.74 1.52
CA ASP A 71 12.06 12.06 0.11
C ASP A 71 11.49 13.41 -0.33
N LEU A 72 10.50 13.93 0.36
CA LEU A 72 9.82 15.20 0.07
C LEU A 72 10.30 16.37 0.94
N THR A 73 11.29 16.16 1.83
CA THR A 73 11.69 17.13 2.88
C THR A 73 11.96 18.55 2.33
N ASP A 74 12.51 18.64 1.11
CA ASP A 74 12.82 19.92 0.45
C ASP A 74 11.58 20.66 -0.12
N ALA A 75 10.43 19.96 -0.21
CA ALA A 75 9.16 20.50 -0.74
C ALA A 75 8.10 20.72 0.36
N LEU A 76 8.32 20.16 1.56
CA LEU A 76 7.34 20.23 2.65
C LEU A 76 7.24 21.65 3.21
N PRO A 77 6.02 22.17 3.50
CA PRO A 77 5.84 23.38 4.28
C PRO A 77 6.29 23.18 5.74
N ALA A 78 6.61 24.28 6.41
CA ALA A 78 7.05 24.24 7.81
C ALA A 78 5.97 23.68 8.77
N ASP A 79 4.69 23.89 8.47
CA ASP A 79 3.57 23.27 9.18
C ASP A 79 3.19 21.98 8.48
N THR A 80 3.99 20.92 8.67
CA THR A 80 3.72 19.56 8.21
C THR A 80 3.49 18.65 9.39
N VAL A 81 2.42 17.85 9.34
CA VAL A 81 2.08 16.82 10.33
C VAL A 81 1.88 15.49 9.60
N ALA A 82 2.22 14.39 10.25
CA ALA A 82 1.94 13.05 9.76
C ALA A 82 0.99 12.31 10.70
N THR A 83 0.21 11.35 10.16
CA THR A 83 -0.51 10.37 10.98
C THR A 83 -0.02 8.96 10.66
N GLU A 84 -0.15 8.07 11.65
CA GLU A 84 0.11 6.63 11.49
C GLU A 84 -0.86 5.86 12.39
N GLY A 85 -1.54 4.87 11.82
CA GLY A 85 -2.55 4.09 12.53
C GLY A 85 -2.06 2.72 13.02
N TRP A 86 -1.03 2.16 12.38
CA TRP A 86 -0.52 0.86 12.78
C TRP A 86 0.48 0.99 13.94
N PRO A 87 0.14 0.46 15.15
CA PRO A 87 0.94 0.69 16.36
C PRO A 87 2.43 0.36 16.25
N PRO A 88 2.88 -0.69 15.53
CA PRO A 88 4.31 -0.95 15.34
C PRO A 88 5.06 0.13 14.57
N ASN A 89 4.40 0.83 13.62
CA ASN A 89 5.04 1.88 12.81
C ASN A 89 5.09 3.24 13.50
N VAL A 90 4.18 3.53 14.42
CA VAL A 90 4.15 4.83 15.13
C VAL A 90 5.52 5.22 15.71
N PRO A 91 6.21 4.37 16.50
CA PRO A 91 7.54 4.72 17.03
C PRO A 91 8.62 4.82 15.94
N VAL A 92 8.48 4.11 14.82
CA VAL A 92 9.39 4.20 13.67
C VAL A 92 9.26 5.56 13.01
N ALA A 93 8.03 5.95 12.65
CA ALA A 93 7.72 7.26 12.07
C ALA A 93 8.19 8.41 12.98
N GLN A 94 7.88 8.36 14.27
CA GLN A 94 8.32 9.37 15.25
C GLN A 94 9.85 9.51 15.30
N ARG A 95 10.57 8.39 15.32
CA ARG A 95 12.05 8.40 15.33
C ARG A 95 12.61 9.04 14.06
N ASN A 96 11.97 8.83 12.91
CA ASN A 96 12.45 9.32 11.63
C ASN A 96 12.03 10.77 11.34
N LEU A 97 10.83 11.19 11.74
CA LEU A 97 10.21 12.46 11.35
C LEU A 97 10.34 13.55 12.42
N ASN A 98 10.22 13.24 13.72
CA ASN A 98 10.30 14.24 14.79
C ASN A 98 11.61 15.05 14.79
N PRO A 99 12.81 14.48 14.51
CA PRO A 99 14.04 15.26 14.40
C PRO A 99 14.03 16.31 13.29
N ARG A 100 13.07 16.22 12.36
CA ARG A 100 12.88 17.16 11.24
C ARG A 100 11.75 18.17 11.51
N GLY A 101 11.18 18.14 12.72
CA GLY A 101 10.08 19.03 13.13
C GLY A 101 8.72 18.61 12.60
N ILE A 102 8.58 17.35 12.14
CA ILE A 102 7.31 16.78 11.68
C ILE A 102 6.75 15.93 12.82
N ASP A 103 5.64 16.36 13.40
CA ASP A 103 4.95 15.62 14.44
C ASP A 103 4.18 14.42 13.84
N VAL A 104 4.25 13.26 14.51
CA VAL A 104 3.51 12.05 14.14
C VAL A 104 2.41 11.81 15.18
N VAL A 105 1.17 11.86 14.71
CA VAL A 105 -0.04 11.68 15.52
C VAL A 105 -0.62 10.30 15.25
N GLU A 106 -0.94 9.55 16.30
CA GLU A 106 -1.60 8.25 16.15
C GLU A 106 -3.04 8.45 15.68
N TYR A 107 -3.39 7.84 14.55
CA TYR A 107 -4.72 7.89 13.96
C TYR A 107 -4.97 6.70 13.06
N ASP A 108 -5.95 5.90 13.41
CA ASP A 108 -6.45 4.76 12.63
C ASP A 108 -7.75 5.16 11.92
N ALA A 109 -7.72 5.28 10.60
CA ALA A 109 -8.88 5.65 9.79
C ALA A 109 -9.93 4.54 9.69
N GLU A 110 -9.56 3.29 9.94
CA GLU A 110 -10.47 2.13 9.92
C GLU A 110 -11.23 1.97 11.25
N ALA A 111 -10.77 2.61 12.31
CA ALA A 111 -11.46 2.57 13.61
C ALA A 111 -12.91 3.06 13.50
N PRO A 112 -13.87 2.45 14.23
CA PRO A 112 -15.25 2.90 14.23
C PRO A 112 -15.35 4.38 14.62
N ASP A 113 -16.08 5.17 13.83
CA ASP A 113 -16.29 6.61 14.06
C ASP A 113 -14.99 7.44 14.15
N ALA A 114 -13.92 6.99 13.52
CA ALA A 114 -12.63 7.66 13.52
C ALA A 114 -12.78 9.12 13.04
N THR A 115 -12.30 10.04 13.87
CA THR A 115 -12.24 11.48 13.59
C THR A 115 -10.80 11.93 13.73
N MET A 116 -10.25 12.58 12.71
CA MET A 116 -8.88 13.11 12.78
C MET A 116 -8.77 14.16 13.89
N PRO A 117 -7.72 14.11 14.74
CA PRO A 117 -7.54 15.03 15.86
C PRO A 117 -7.05 16.42 15.41
N PHE A 118 -7.63 16.94 14.34
CA PHE A 118 -7.30 18.24 13.76
C PHE A 118 -8.56 19.09 13.60
N GLU A 119 -8.39 20.39 13.69
CA GLU A 119 -9.46 21.36 13.42
C GLU A 119 -9.90 21.30 11.94
N ALA A 120 -11.12 21.75 11.67
CA ALA A 120 -11.58 21.93 10.31
C ALA A 120 -10.76 23.04 9.59
N ASP A 121 -10.68 22.95 8.26
CA ASP A 121 -10.06 23.98 7.42
C ASP A 121 -8.58 24.25 7.73
N ARG A 122 -7.84 23.26 8.23
CA ARG A 122 -6.47 23.43 8.69
C ARG A 122 -5.41 23.30 7.58
N PHE A 123 -5.55 22.34 6.68
CA PHE A 123 -4.47 21.95 5.78
C PHE A 123 -4.70 22.42 4.35
N ASP A 124 -3.68 23.01 3.73
CA ASP A 124 -3.69 23.34 2.31
C ASP A 124 -3.55 22.08 1.45
N VAL A 125 -2.81 21.07 1.95
CA VAL A 125 -2.59 19.79 1.26
C VAL A 125 -2.78 18.63 2.22
N VAL A 126 -3.51 17.61 1.78
CA VAL A 126 -3.58 16.29 2.42
C VAL A 126 -3.02 15.27 1.43
N LEU A 127 -1.97 14.57 1.84
CA LEU A 127 -1.35 13.46 1.13
C LEU A 127 -1.81 12.15 1.74
N ASN A 128 -1.98 11.13 0.90
CA ASN A 128 -2.31 9.78 1.33
C ASN A 128 -1.75 8.77 0.32
N ARG A 129 -1.09 7.72 0.80
CA ARG A 129 -0.56 6.69 -0.08
C ARG A 129 -0.74 5.32 0.52
N HIS A 130 -1.58 4.51 -0.12
CA HIS A 130 -1.87 3.11 0.28
C HIS A 130 -2.44 2.98 1.70
N GLU A 131 -3.13 4.00 2.18
CA GLU A 131 -3.74 4.05 3.50
C GLU A 131 -5.24 4.31 3.39
N ALA A 132 -6.02 3.70 4.29
CA ALA A 132 -7.44 3.96 4.40
C ALA A 132 -7.71 5.43 4.76
N TYR A 133 -8.83 5.96 4.29
CA TYR A 133 -9.29 7.30 4.67
C TYR A 133 -10.80 7.42 4.61
N ARG A 134 -11.32 8.45 5.27
CA ARG A 134 -12.73 8.85 5.20
C ARG A 134 -12.81 10.16 4.43
N ALA A 135 -13.43 10.17 3.27
CA ALA A 135 -13.51 11.36 2.41
C ALA A 135 -14.13 12.58 3.13
N ALA A 136 -15.11 12.35 4.02
CA ALA A 136 -15.71 13.42 4.83
C ALA A 136 -14.72 14.06 5.82
N GLU A 137 -13.82 13.27 6.42
CA GLU A 137 -12.79 13.80 7.33
C GLU A 137 -11.70 14.53 6.54
N VAL A 138 -11.29 14.00 5.39
CA VAL A 138 -10.38 14.71 4.46
C VAL A 138 -10.99 16.07 4.07
N PHE A 139 -12.26 16.08 3.66
CA PHE A 139 -12.95 17.33 3.34
C PHE A 139 -12.99 18.28 4.53
N ARG A 140 -13.24 17.78 5.74
CA ARG A 140 -13.34 18.61 6.94
C ARG A 140 -12.02 19.31 7.27
N VAL A 141 -10.90 18.58 7.22
CA VAL A 141 -9.58 19.13 7.60
C VAL A 141 -8.91 19.95 6.51
N LEU A 142 -9.29 19.77 5.24
CA LEU A 142 -8.79 20.62 4.14
C LEU A 142 -9.30 22.03 4.27
N ALA A 143 -8.42 23.00 4.09
CA ALA A 143 -8.78 24.42 3.94
C ALA A 143 -9.58 24.66 2.64
N PRO A 144 -10.42 25.70 2.56
CA PRO A 144 -11.04 26.11 1.30
C PRO A 144 -9.99 26.31 0.20
N GLY A 145 -10.17 25.65 -0.95
CA GLY A 145 -9.17 25.62 -2.03
C GLY A 145 -8.07 24.57 -1.84
N GLY A 146 -8.02 23.89 -0.69
CA GLY A 146 -7.02 22.86 -0.40
C GLY A 146 -7.13 21.61 -1.28
N VAL A 147 -6.04 20.88 -1.39
CA VAL A 147 -5.89 19.73 -2.30
C VAL A 147 -5.70 18.42 -1.54
N PHE A 148 -6.41 17.40 -1.97
CA PHE A 148 -6.21 16.01 -1.58
C PHE A 148 -5.56 15.23 -2.71
N LEU A 149 -4.44 14.57 -2.43
CA LEU A 149 -3.79 13.63 -3.33
C LEU A 149 -3.74 12.26 -2.66
N THR A 150 -4.34 11.26 -3.28
CA THR A 150 -4.21 9.87 -2.85
C THR A 150 -3.73 8.97 -3.98
N GLN A 151 -2.88 7.99 -3.67
CA GLN A 151 -2.59 6.83 -4.51
C GLN A 151 -2.98 5.57 -3.75
N GLN A 152 -3.64 4.64 -4.44
CA GLN A 152 -4.15 3.43 -3.82
C GLN A 152 -3.78 2.17 -4.61
N VAL A 153 -3.74 1.06 -3.90
CA VAL A 153 -3.81 -0.29 -4.46
C VAL A 153 -5.28 -0.57 -4.75
N ASP A 154 -5.59 -1.00 -5.97
CA ASP A 154 -6.97 -1.37 -6.34
C ASP A 154 -7.34 -2.71 -5.69
N GLY A 155 -8.55 -2.87 -5.24
CA GLY A 155 -9.05 -4.10 -4.61
C GLY A 155 -9.04 -5.34 -5.53
N ARG A 156 -8.71 -5.18 -6.80
CA ARG A 156 -8.48 -6.28 -7.77
C ARG A 156 -6.99 -6.56 -7.98
N ASP A 157 -6.12 -5.99 -7.15
CA ASP A 157 -4.70 -6.32 -7.17
C ASP A 157 -4.52 -7.80 -6.89
N PHE A 158 -3.56 -8.45 -7.53
CA PHE A 158 -3.29 -9.89 -7.35
C PHE A 158 -4.54 -10.79 -7.47
N GLU A 159 -5.52 -10.43 -8.32
CA GLU A 159 -6.80 -11.16 -8.44
C GLU A 159 -6.64 -12.66 -8.76
N GLU A 160 -5.50 -13.06 -9.33
CA GLU A 160 -5.17 -14.46 -9.63
C GLU A 160 -5.01 -15.32 -8.37
N THR A 161 -4.69 -14.73 -7.21
CA THR A 161 -4.56 -15.44 -5.92
C THR A 161 -5.85 -16.15 -5.53
N GLN A 162 -7.01 -15.55 -5.86
CA GLN A 162 -8.32 -16.15 -5.58
C GLN A 162 -8.53 -17.46 -6.36
N ALA A 163 -8.07 -17.52 -7.61
CA ALA A 163 -8.16 -18.74 -8.41
C ALA A 163 -7.17 -19.82 -7.95
N LEU A 164 -5.99 -19.40 -7.45
CA LEU A 164 -4.92 -20.29 -7.02
C LEU A 164 -5.17 -20.85 -5.62
N PHE A 165 -5.52 -19.99 -4.68
CA PHE A 165 -5.57 -20.33 -3.25
C PHE A 165 -6.99 -20.31 -2.68
N GLY A 166 -7.97 -19.79 -3.43
CA GLY A 166 -9.31 -19.51 -2.92
C GLY A 166 -9.32 -18.23 -2.07
N GLY A 167 -10.43 -18.02 -1.36
CA GLY A 167 -10.59 -16.83 -0.53
C GLY A 167 -11.32 -15.69 -1.24
N HIS A 168 -11.16 -14.49 -0.71
CA HIS A 168 -11.83 -13.27 -1.18
C HIS A 168 -10.83 -12.13 -1.19
N THR A 169 -11.01 -11.18 -2.09
CA THR A 169 -10.35 -9.89 -2.02
C THR A 169 -10.69 -9.21 -0.69
N ALA A 170 -9.70 -8.81 0.07
CA ALA A 170 -9.92 -8.18 1.37
C ALA A 170 -10.62 -6.81 1.23
N TYR A 171 -10.28 -6.06 0.20
CA TYR A 171 -10.73 -4.68 -0.01
C TYR A 171 -11.43 -4.48 -1.38
N PRO A 172 -12.49 -5.24 -1.72
CA PRO A 172 -13.11 -5.20 -3.06
C PRO A 172 -13.74 -3.85 -3.40
N HIS A 173 -13.99 -3.02 -2.40
CA HIS A 173 -14.56 -1.68 -2.53
C HIS A 173 -13.52 -0.61 -2.90
N ILE A 174 -12.22 -0.89 -2.74
CA ILE A 174 -11.16 0.07 -3.08
C ILE A 174 -10.96 0.06 -4.59
N THR A 175 -11.68 0.91 -5.28
CA THR A 175 -11.56 1.14 -6.73
C THR A 175 -11.57 2.64 -7.00
N LEU A 176 -10.95 3.07 -8.10
CA LEU A 176 -11.00 4.49 -8.47
C LEU A 176 -12.43 5.01 -8.59
N ALA A 177 -13.35 4.21 -9.15
CA ALA A 177 -14.73 4.62 -9.31
C ALA A 177 -15.45 4.84 -7.96
N ALA A 178 -15.24 3.93 -6.99
CA ALA A 178 -15.84 4.06 -5.66
C ALA A 178 -15.28 5.26 -4.91
N LEU A 179 -13.94 5.38 -4.83
CA LEU A 179 -13.30 6.47 -4.09
C LEU A 179 -13.52 7.84 -4.74
N ARG A 180 -13.69 7.91 -6.08
CA ARG A 180 -14.15 9.12 -6.75
C ARG A 180 -15.55 9.52 -6.28
N THR A 181 -16.49 8.57 -6.25
CA THR A 181 -17.86 8.83 -5.79
C THR A 181 -17.87 9.31 -4.34
N GLU A 182 -17.12 8.66 -3.45
CA GLU A 182 -17.02 9.06 -2.05
C GLU A 182 -16.45 10.47 -1.88
N ALA A 183 -15.41 10.82 -2.66
CA ALA A 183 -14.82 12.15 -2.66
C ALA A 183 -15.84 13.22 -3.12
N GLU A 184 -16.57 12.96 -4.20
CA GLU A 184 -17.57 13.86 -4.76
C GLU A 184 -18.79 13.99 -3.80
N GLU A 185 -19.23 12.91 -3.15
CA GLU A 185 -20.29 12.93 -2.13
C GLU A 185 -19.87 13.71 -0.87
N ALA A 186 -18.59 13.67 -0.50
CA ALA A 186 -18.04 14.49 0.58
C ALA A 186 -17.92 15.98 0.22
N GLY A 187 -18.12 16.37 -1.05
CA GLY A 187 -18.05 17.75 -1.53
C GLY A 187 -16.73 18.14 -2.19
N LEU A 188 -15.81 17.20 -2.39
CA LEU A 188 -14.58 17.42 -3.13
C LEU A 188 -14.84 17.46 -4.63
N VAL A 189 -14.05 18.22 -5.38
CA VAL A 189 -14.06 18.25 -6.84
C VAL A 189 -12.86 17.46 -7.34
N VAL A 190 -13.07 16.34 -8.01
CA VAL A 190 -12.02 15.53 -8.59
C VAL A 190 -11.47 16.21 -9.85
N GLU A 191 -10.21 16.64 -9.81
CA GLU A 191 -9.52 17.35 -10.89
C GLU A 191 -8.76 16.39 -11.81
N ARG A 192 -8.08 15.38 -11.22
CA ARG A 192 -7.31 14.37 -11.97
C ARG A 192 -7.47 13.00 -11.33
N ALA A 193 -7.56 11.98 -12.16
CA ALA A 193 -7.54 10.60 -11.70
C ALA A 193 -7.09 9.68 -12.84
N GLU A 194 -6.30 8.67 -12.52
CA GLU A 194 -5.77 7.71 -13.50
C GLU A 194 -5.65 6.34 -12.88
N GLU A 195 -6.05 5.30 -13.62
CA GLU A 195 -5.85 3.90 -13.29
C GLU A 195 -4.73 3.33 -14.15
N TRP A 196 -4.01 2.35 -13.58
CA TRP A 196 -2.95 1.65 -14.27
C TRP A 196 -2.97 0.17 -13.90
N CYS A 197 -2.53 -0.65 -14.86
CA CYS A 197 -2.36 -2.08 -14.72
C CYS A 197 -0.97 -2.47 -15.21
N GLY A 198 -0.24 -3.22 -14.40
CA GLY A 198 1.07 -3.77 -14.68
C GLY A 198 1.21 -5.16 -14.11
N CYS A 199 2.44 -5.59 -13.89
CA CYS A 199 2.75 -6.92 -13.38
C CYS A 199 3.73 -6.86 -12.20
N SER A 200 3.51 -7.76 -11.26
CA SER A 200 4.46 -8.15 -10.22
C SER A 200 5.00 -9.54 -10.57
N ARG A 201 6.32 -9.72 -10.53
CA ARG A 201 7.03 -10.93 -10.96
C ARG A 201 7.89 -11.47 -9.86
N PHE A 202 7.71 -12.75 -9.55
CA PHE A 202 8.50 -13.48 -8.55
C PHE A 202 9.37 -14.51 -9.25
N GLN A 203 10.67 -14.45 -9.04
CA GLN A 203 11.63 -15.36 -9.68
C GLN A 203 11.53 -16.78 -9.14
N ASP A 204 11.04 -16.95 -7.91
CA ASP A 204 10.77 -18.23 -7.28
C ASP A 204 9.60 -18.16 -6.29
N VAL A 205 9.18 -19.34 -5.80
CA VAL A 205 8.09 -19.48 -4.86
C VAL A 205 8.48 -19.01 -3.45
N GLY A 206 9.77 -19.04 -3.09
CA GLY A 206 10.24 -18.54 -1.80
C GLY A 206 9.96 -17.05 -1.66
N ALA A 207 10.36 -16.24 -2.67
CA ALA A 207 10.07 -14.81 -2.72
C ALA A 207 8.55 -14.52 -2.69
N LEU A 208 7.75 -15.33 -3.39
CA LEU A 208 6.27 -15.21 -3.35
C LEU A 208 5.71 -15.48 -1.96
N VAL A 209 6.15 -16.54 -1.30
CA VAL A 209 5.68 -16.91 0.05
C VAL A 209 6.09 -15.85 1.07
N HIS A 210 7.31 -15.32 0.98
CA HIS A 210 7.76 -14.20 1.81
C HIS A 210 6.92 -12.95 1.57
N TYR A 211 6.62 -12.62 0.30
CA TYR A 211 5.72 -11.52 -0.05
C TYR A 211 4.35 -11.66 0.61
N PHE A 212 3.75 -12.86 0.59
CA PHE A 212 2.46 -13.09 1.25
C PHE A 212 2.53 -12.98 2.78
N ALA A 213 3.69 -13.17 3.38
CA ALA A 213 3.87 -12.89 4.80
C ALA A 213 3.86 -11.40 5.12
N LEU A 214 4.33 -10.55 4.17
CA LEU A 214 4.26 -9.07 4.26
C LEU A 214 2.85 -8.54 3.98
N VAL A 215 2.11 -9.16 3.04
CA VAL A 215 0.76 -8.73 2.61
C VAL A 215 -0.25 -9.87 2.77
N PRO A 216 -0.56 -10.28 4.01
CA PRO A 216 -1.35 -11.48 4.28
C PRO A 216 -2.80 -11.42 3.80
N TRP A 217 -3.31 -10.24 3.48
CA TRP A 217 -4.65 -10.06 2.92
C TRP A 217 -4.79 -10.46 1.45
N GLU A 218 -3.67 -10.72 0.73
CA GLU A 218 -3.69 -11.21 -0.65
C GLU A 218 -3.99 -12.72 -0.75
N VAL A 219 -3.97 -13.43 0.38
CA VAL A 219 -4.21 -14.87 0.46
C VAL A 219 -5.21 -15.20 1.57
N PRO A 220 -5.83 -16.41 1.57
CA PRO A 220 -6.71 -16.82 2.67
C PRO A 220 -6.02 -16.76 4.04
N GLU A 221 -6.78 -16.47 5.11
CA GLU A 221 -6.27 -16.42 6.49
C GLU A 221 -5.53 -17.70 6.93
N ASP A 222 -5.89 -18.83 6.34
CA ASP A 222 -5.29 -20.14 6.62
C ASP A 222 -4.18 -20.51 5.61
N PHE A 223 -3.67 -19.52 4.87
CA PHE A 223 -2.56 -19.73 3.95
C PHE A 223 -1.34 -20.27 4.70
N GLY A 224 -0.69 -21.25 4.11
CA GLY A 224 0.55 -21.83 4.61
C GLY A 224 1.13 -22.82 3.61
N VAL A 225 2.45 -22.96 3.62
CA VAL A 225 3.19 -23.78 2.66
C VAL A 225 2.69 -25.22 2.61
N ASP A 226 2.42 -25.84 3.78
CA ASP A 226 1.96 -27.22 3.84
C ASP A 226 0.54 -27.40 3.29
N ARG A 227 -0.33 -26.44 3.57
CA ARG A 227 -1.73 -26.49 3.12
C ARG A 227 -1.84 -26.35 1.60
N TYR A 228 -1.05 -25.46 1.02
CA TYR A 228 -1.07 -25.16 -0.40
C TYR A 228 0.12 -25.73 -1.16
N ALA A 229 0.79 -26.75 -0.58
CA ALA A 229 1.99 -27.36 -1.14
C ALA A 229 1.85 -27.79 -2.61
N ASP A 230 0.71 -28.39 -2.98
CA ASP A 230 0.51 -28.84 -4.37
C ASP A 230 0.38 -27.66 -5.33
N VAL A 231 -0.32 -26.58 -4.93
CA VAL A 231 -0.44 -25.34 -5.73
C VAL A 231 0.92 -24.67 -5.89
N LEU A 232 1.70 -24.55 -4.81
CA LEU A 232 3.03 -23.94 -4.83
C LEU A 232 4.01 -24.73 -5.70
N LEU A 233 3.98 -26.07 -5.60
CA LEU A 233 4.79 -26.94 -6.46
C LEU A 233 4.38 -26.85 -7.94
N ASP A 234 3.09 -26.71 -8.23
CA ASP A 234 2.61 -26.51 -9.59
C ASP A 234 3.03 -25.14 -10.15
N LEU A 235 2.98 -24.06 -9.34
CA LEU A 235 3.54 -22.75 -9.71
C LEU A 235 5.03 -22.84 -10.00
N HIS A 236 5.80 -23.51 -9.14
CA HIS A 236 7.24 -23.73 -9.36
C HIS A 236 7.51 -24.43 -10.70
N ARG A 237 6.79 -25.52 -10.96
CA ARG A 237 6.96 -26.31 -12.20
C ARG A 237 6.50 -25.56 -13.46
N ALA A 238 5.49 -24.69 -13.32
CA ALA A 238 4.95 -23.91 -14.44
C ALA A 238 5.88 -22.77 -14.87
N GLY A 239 6.56 -22.11 -13.92
CA GLY A 239 7.41 -20.94 -14.12
C GLY A 239 8.86 -21.16 -13.72
N PRO A 240 9.23 -21.02 -12.41
CA PRO A 240 10.62 -20.99 -11.94
C PRO A 240 11.50 -22.17 -12.37
N ALA A 241 10.99 -23.39 -12.39
CA ALA A 241 11.71 -24.57 -12.86
C ALA A 241 12.09 -24.50 -14.35
N ARG A 242 11.51 -23.55 -15.10
CA ARG A 242 11.78 -23.31 -16.53
C ARG A 242 12.51 -21.99 -16.77
N GLY A 243 12.86 -21.27 -15.70
CA GLY A 243 13.48 -19.95 -15.76
C GLY A 243 12.50 -18.82 -16.10
N GLU A 244 11.20 -19.03 -15.89
CA GLU A 244 10.14 -18.04 -16.08
C GLU A 244 9.61 -17.57 -14.72
N PRO A 245 9.36 -16.27 -14.49
CA PRO A 245 8.84 -15.80 -13.22
C PRO A 245 7.35 -16.17 -13.05
N ILE A 246 6.90 -16.23 -11.80
CA ILE A 246 5.49 -16.24 -11.44
C ILE A 246 5.01 -14.80 -11.55
N THR A 247 3.92 -14.58 -12.28
CA THR A 247 3.45 -13.22 -12.58
C THR A 247 2.03 -13.02 -12.06
N PHE A 248 1.82 -11.91 -11.36
CA PHE A 248 0.51 -11.45 -10.90
C PHE A 248 0.19 -10.08 -11.49
N THR A 249 -1.10 -9.80 -11.65
CA THR A 249 -1.58 -8.50 -12.11
C THR A 249 -1.50 -7.49 -10.99
N MET A 250 -0.82 -6.38 -11.23
CA MET A 250 -0.81 -5.20 -10.35
C MET A 250 -1.80 -4.16 -10.84
N ARG A 251 -2.49 -3.52 -9.90
CA ARG A 251 -3.40 -2.41 -10.20
C ARG A 251 -3.19 -1.28 -9.21
N ARG A 252 -2.96 -0.10 -9.73
CA ARG A 252 -2.80 1.13 -8.94
C ARG A 252 -3.64 2.22 -9.56
N PHE A 253 -4.06 3.16 -8.74
CA PHE A 253 -4.66 4.39 -9.23
C PHE A 253 -4.28 5.57 -8.35
N TYR A 254 -4.38 6.77 -8.87
CA TYR A 254 -4.35 7.98 -8.08
C TYR A 254 -5.59 8.84 -8.32
N LEU A 255 -5.90 9.68 -7.35
CA LEU A 255 -6.95 10.68 -7.40
C LEU A 255 -6.42 11.97 -6.79
N LEU A 256 -6.60 13.08 -7.50
CA LEU A 256 -6.34 14.42 -7.02
C LEU A 256 -7.67 15.17 -7.01
N ALA A 257 -8.05 15.67 -5.84
CA ALA A 257 -9.29 16.38 -5.64
C ALA A 257 -9.07 17.67 -4.86
N ARG A 258 -9.99 18.61 -4.99
CA ARG A 258 -9.93 19.93 -4.38
C ARG A 258 -11.19 20.22 -3.57
N LYS A 259 -11.01 20.80 -2.38
CA LYS A 259 -12.10 21.43 -1.65
C LYS A 259 -12.47 22.75 -2.31
N PRO A 260 -13.73 23.00 -2.68
CA PRO A 260 -14.16 24.32 -3.20
C PRO A 260 -13.80 25.45 -2.24
N GLY A 261 -13.49 26.64 -2.81
CA GLY A 261 -13.16 27.83 -2.05
C GLY A 261 -14.38 28.59 -1.54
#